data_b37dc18ecc1f53b77751fc7be9ba39a2
#
_entry.id   b37dc18ecc1f53b77751fc7be9ba39a2
#
_cell.length_a   1.000
_cell.length_b   1.000
_cell.length_c   1.000
_cell.angle_alpha   90.00
_cell.angle_beta   90.00
_cell.angle_gamma   90.00
#
_symmetry.space_group_name_H-M   'P 1'
#
loop_
_entity.id
_entity.type
_entity.pdbx_description
1 polymer ?
#
loop_
_entity_poly.entity_id
_entity_poly.type
_entity_poly.pdbx_seq_one_letter_code
_entity_poly.pdbx_strand_id
1 'polypeptide(L)'
;MECLWANVESVKIETMEYKEAEQIERIIITETEQENDIRGYKFKNCIETIITEKNEITNCIFENCKCIEAKFISTYFTNVIFNNCDFSNADFSESNFVECEFSNCKLVGTKLIDTSIYRTKMKESNFEYSNFANSNIKDTTFKENNISMASFGECKLKNTKFEECELYRTQMFRTNLKGIDVSTCNIDGIIIDKEDLKGLIVNQFQAVELSKLLGVVVK
;
A
#
# COMPACT_ATOMS: atom_id res chain seq x y z
N MET A 1 -18.00 30.66 1.29
CA MET A 1 -16.77 30.17 0.65
C MET A 1 -17.24 29.14 -0.37
N GLU A 2 -17.26 29.54 -1.63
CA GLU A 2 -17.72 28.67 -2.71
C GLU A 2 -16.68 27.58 -2.94
N CYS A 3 -17.07 26.31 -2.78
CA CYS A 3 -16.25 25.16 -3.20
C CYS A 3 -16.20 25.18 -4.72
N LEU A 4 -15.03 25.52 -5.26
CA LEU A 4 -14.74 25.36 -6.69
C LEU A 4 -14.67 23.87 -7.00
N TRP A 5 -15.79 23.29 -7.42
CA TRP A 5 -15.81 22.04 -8.14
C TRP A 5 -15.20 22.33 -9.51
N ALA A 6 -13.99 21.89 -9.75
CA ALA A 6 -13.46 21.85 -11.11
C ALA A 6 -14.34 20.87 -11.90
N ASN A 7 -14.82 21.28 -13.06
CA ASN A 7 -15.68 20.49 -13.95
C ASN A 7 -15.03 19.16 -14.27
N VAL A 8 -15.51 18.10 -13.65
CA VAL A 8 -15.06 16.74 -13.89
C VAL A 8 -16.25 15.94 -14.38
N GLU A 9 -16.23 15.54 -15.64
CA GLU A 9 -17.28 14.73 -16.24
C GLU A 9 -17.00 13.23 -16.08
N SER A 10 -18.01 12.46 -15.67
CA SER A 10 -17.93 11.00 -15.49
C SER A 10 -17.80 10.24 -16.81
N VAL A 11 -16.99 9.18 -16.89
CA VAL A 11 -16.74 8.37 -18.09
C VAL A 11 -17.18 6.92 -17.90
N LYS A 12 -17.84 6.34 -18.91
CA LYS A 12 -18.25 4.92 -18.98
C LYS A 12 -17.11 3.99 -19.41
N ILE A 13 -17.08 2.79 -18.81
CA ILE A 13 -15.99 1.80 -18.83
C ILE A 13 -16.17 0.80 -19.99
N GLU A 14 -16.10 1.20 -21.24
CA GLU A 14 -15.87 0.20 -22.32
C GLU A 14 -14.75 0.57 -23.29
N THR A 15 -14.36 1.81 -23.32
CA THR A 15 -13.08 2.31 -23.84
C THR A 15 -12.71 3.48 -22.93
N MET A 16 -11.80 3.22 -21.95
CA MET A 16 -11.47 4.25 -20.97
C MET A 16 -10.69 5.40 -21.62
N GLU A 17 -11.41 6.35 -22.19
CA GLU A 17 -10.88 7.70 -22.36
C GLU A 17 -11.11 8.43 -21.04
N TYR A 18 -10.06 8.48 -20.21
CA TYR A 18 -10.05 9.35 -19.05
C TYR A 18 -10.03 10.79 -19.54
N LYS A 19 -11.02 11.60 -19.21
CA LYS A 19 -10.89 13.05 -19.42
C LYS A 19 -9.82 13.56 -18.47
N GLU A 20 -8.78 14.16 -19.01
CA GLU A 20 -7.73 14.80 -18.23
C GLU A 20 -8.36 15.97 -17.47
N ALA A 21 -8.38 15.88 -16.15
CA ALA A 21 -8.59 17.03 -15.32
C ALA A 21 -7.30 17.85 -15.38
N GLU A 22 -7.29 18.89 -16.23
CA GLU A 22 -6.17 19.81 -16.31
C GLU A 22 -5.96 20.50 -14.96
N GLN A 23 -4.75 20.32 -14.38
CA GLN A 23 -4.22 21.05 -13.23
C GLN A 23 -5.23 21.39 -12.13
N ILE A 24 -5.71 20.37 -11.42
CA ILE A 24 -6.34 20.60 -10.13
C ILE A 24 -5.19 20.76 -9.13
N GLU A 25 -4.89 22.00 -8.73
CA GLU A 25 -3.86 22.28 -7.71
C GLU A 25 -4.22 21.65 -6.37
N ARG A 26 -5.51 21.36 -6.13
CA ARG A 26 -6.02 20.90 -4.85
C ARG A 26 -7.18 19.91 -5.05
N ILE A 27 -7.03 18.68 -4.54
CA ILE A 27 -8.15 17.74 -4.41
C ILE A 27 -8.76 17.96 -3.03
N ILE A 28 -9.96 18.54 -2.97
CA ILE A 28 -10.72 18.69 -1.73
C ILE A 28 -11.96 17.81 -1.86
N ILE A 29 -12.00 16.73 -1.08
CA ILE A 29 -13.18 15.89 -0.93
C ILE A 29 -13.66 16.07 0.50
N THR A 30 -14.66 16.91 0.68
CA THR A 30 -15.25 17.17 1.99
C THR A 30 -16.53 16.32 2.15
N GLU A 31 -16.86 16.00 3.40
CA GLU A 31 -18.18 15.42 3.71
C GLU A 31 -19.28 16.35 3.20
N THR A 32 -19.93 15.95 2.13
CA THR A 32 -21.24 16.48 1.77
C THR A 32 -22.29 15.43 2.15
N GLU A 33 -23.49 15.84 2.51
CA GLU A 33 -24.59 14.97 2.94
C GLU A 33 -25.04 13.95 1.85
N GLN A 34 -24.33 13.87 0.72
CA GLN A 34 -24.54 12.90 -0.37
C GLN A 34 -23.32 11.99 -0.48
N GLU A 35 -23.54 10.70 -0.69
CA GLU A 35 -22.53 9.66 -0.87
C GLU A 35 -21.36 10.15 -1.73
N ASN A 36 -20.18 10.20 -1.16
CA ASN A 36 -18.95 10.67 -1.83
C ASN A 36 -18.37 9.54 -2.70
N ASP A 37 -19.06 9.18 -3.76
CA ASP A 37 -18.59 8.23 -4.77
C ASP A 37 -17.80 8.96 -5.85
N ILE A 38 -16.47 8.75 -5.85
CA ILE A 38 -15.54 9.32 -6.82
C ILE A 38 -15.23 8.24 -7.84
N ARG A 39 -15.75 8.40 -9.03
CA ARG A 39 -15.68 7.34 -10.04
C ARG A 39 -15.22 7.84 -11.41
N GLY A 40 -14.20 7.17 -11.96
CA GLY A 40 -13.75 7.38 -13.34
C GLY A 40 -12.91 8.64 -13.56
N TYR A 41 -12.21 9.12 -12.53
CA TYR A 41 -11.41 10.34 -12.63
C TYR A 41 -9.93 10.05 -12.79
N LYS A 42 -9.24 10.93 -13.53
CA LYS A 42 -7.79 11.00 -13.57
C LYS A 42 -7.32 12.28 -12.89
N PHE A 43 -6.64 12.12 -11.75
CA PHE A 43 -5.99 13.20 -11.01
C PHE A 43 -4.53 13.27 -11.45
N LYS A 44 -4.10 14.42 -11.95
CA LYS A 44 -2.73 14.60 -12.45
C LYS A 44 -2.07 15.85 -11.88
N ASN A 45 -0.85 15.66 -11.37
CA ASN A 45 -0.01 16.74 -10.81
C ASN A 45 -0.67 17.50 -9.65
N CYS A 46 -1.55 16.86 -8.87
CA CYS A 46 -2.19 17.49 -7.72
C CYS A 46 -1.20 17.67 -6.58
N ILE A 47 -1.17 18.85 -5.97
CA ILE A 47 -0.18 19.20 -4.92
C ILE A 47 -0.78 19.20 -3.51
N GLU A 48 -2.07 19.31 -3.37
CA GLU A 48 -2.75 19.20 -2.08
C GLU A 48 -3.94 18.26 -2.19
N THR A 49 -4.06 17.37 -1.22
CA THR A 49 -5.17 16.42 -1.16
C THR A 49 -5.80 16.51 0.21
N ILE A 50 -7.04 16.96 0.29
CA ILE A 50 -7.88 16.89 1.48
C ILE A 50 -8.99 15.90 1.15
N ILE A 51 -8.85 14.66 1.63
CA ILE A 51 -9.88 13.63 1.50
C ILE A 51 -10.36 13.36 2.91
N THR A 52 -11.66 13.47 3.13
CA THR A 52 -12.28 13.13 4.40
C THR A 52 -12.58 11.63 4.47
N GLU A 53 -12.90 11.15 5.64
CA GLU A 53 -13.12 9.72 5.94
C GLU A 53 -14.33 9.14 5.18
N LYS A 54 -14.33 7.80 4.97
CA LYS A 54 -15.47 7.03 4.44
C LYS A 54 -15.88 7.34 3.00
N ASN A 55 -14.93 7.45 2.10
CA ASN A 55 -15.21 7.66 0.67
C ASN A 55 -15.15 6.34 -0.10
N GLU A 56 -15.83 6.31 -1.26
CA GLU A 56 -15.62 5.29 -2.29
C GLU A 56 -14.89 5.91 -3.49
N ILE A 57 -13.72 5.38 -3.81
CA ILE A 57 -12.90 5.82 -4.95
C ILE A 57 -12.76 4.64 -5.91
N THR A 58 -13.43 4.74 -7.07
CA THR A 58 -13.54 3.62 -7.98
C THR A 58 -13.10 4.00 -9.39
N ASN A 59 -12.30 3.12 -10.04
CA ASN A 59 -11.85 3.30 -11.42
C ASN A 59 -11.14 4.66 -11.64
N CYS A 60 -10.29 5.06 -10.70
CA CYS A 60 -9.58 6.33 -10.75
C CYS A 60 -8.09 6.12 -11.01
N ILE A 61 -7.44 7.15 -11.54
CA ILE A 61 -5.98 7.21 -11.69
C ILE A 61 -5.47 8.44 -10.94
N PHE A 62 -4.45 8.23 -10.11
CA PHE A 62 -3.65 9.29 -9.51
C PHE A 62 -2.26 9.25 -10.15
N GLU A 63 -1.86 10.32 -10.83
CA GLU A 63 -0.59 10.42 -11.54
C GLU A 63 0.18 11.65 -11.09
N ASN A 64 1.41 11.46 -10.62
CA ASN A 64 2.30 12.54 -10.14
C ASN A 64 1.67 13.40 -9.02
N CYS A 65 0.81 12.84 -8.17
CA CYS A 65 0.13 13.58 -7.12
C CYS A 65 0.94 13.59 -5.82
N LYS A 66 0.87 14.69 -5.08
CA LYS A 66 1.44 14.83 -3.73
C LYS A 66 0.33 14.82 -2.71
N CYS A 67 0.18 13.69 -2.02
CA CYS A 67 -0.83 13.44 -0.99
C CYS A 67 -0.15 13.25 0.37
N ILE A 68 0.86 14.10 0.67
CA ILE A 68 1.64 14.02 1.90
C ILE A 68 0.73 14.29 3.10
N GLU A 69 0.81 13.43 4.13
CA GLU A 69 -0.02 13.52 5.36
C GLU A 69 -1.54 13.48 5.10
N ALA A 70 -1.96 13.11 3.88
CA ALA A 70 -3.37 13.00 3.54
C ALA A 70 -4.08 11.93 4.38
N LYS A 71 -5.37 12.13 4.67
CA LYS A 71 -6.18 11.21 5.44
C LYS A 71 -7.18 10.51 4.53
N PHE A 72 -7.01 9.21 4.38
CA PHE A 72 -7.89 8.32 3.62
C PHE A 72 -8.52 7.26 4.53
N ILE A 73 -8.78 7.60 5.78
CA ILE A 73 -9.25 6.65 6.80
C ILE A 73 -10.61 6.06 6.39
N SER A 74 -10.76 4.74 6.55
CA SER A 74 -12.00 3.99 6.23
C SER A 74 -12.48 4.19 4.79
N THR A 75 -11.56 4.42 3.84
CA THR A 75 -11.87 4.67 2.42
C THR A 75 -11.82 3.36 1.61
N TYR A 76 -12.75 3.21 0.67
CA TYR A 76 -12.81 2.06 -0.25
C TYR A 76 -12.21 2.44 -1.60
N PHE A 77 -11.10 1.81 -1.96
CA PHE A 77 -10.45 1.94 -3.26
C PHE A 77 -10.71 0.69 -4.09
N THR A 78 -11.36 0.83 -5.25
CA THR A 78 -11.62 -0.28 -6.16
C THR A 78 -11.12 0.06 -7.56
N ASN A 79 -10.22 -0.78 -8.11
CA ASN A 79 -9.63 -0.59 -9.42
C ASN A 79 -9.00 0.81 -9.58
N VAL A 80 -8.14 1.18 -8.62
CA VAL A 80 -7.46 2.49 -8.61
C VAL A 80 -5.98 2.31 -8.90
N ILE A 81 -5.45 3.15 -9.77
CA ILE A 81 -4.03 3.19 -10.12
C ILE A 81 -3.40 4.43 -9.49
N PHE A 82 -2.35 4.21 -8.71
CA PHE A 82 -1.48 5.25 -8.16
C PHE A 82 -0.12 5.15 -8.83
N ASN A 83 0.23 6.15 -9.61
CA ASN A 83 1.49 6.18 -10.36
C ASN A 83 2.31 7.43 -10.04
N ASN A 84 3.55 7.22 -9.61
CA ASN A 84 4.49 8.29 -9.27
C ASN A 84 3.94 9.30 -8.27
N CYS A 85 3.21 8.82 -7.24
CA CYS A 85 2.60 9.66 -6.21
C CYS A 85 3.41 9.66 -4.91
N ASP A 86 3.35 10.77 -4.17
CA ASP A 86 3.94 10.89 -2.83
C ASP A 86 2.83 10.86 -1.77
N PHE A 87 2.76 9.76 -1.02
CA PHE A 87 1.86 9.51 0.11
C PHE A 87 2.63 9.48 1.44
N SER A 88 3.78 10.14 1.53
CA SER A 88 4.56 10.15 2.76
C SER A 88 3.72 10.55 3.95
N ASN A 89 3.75 9.75 5.03
CA ASN A 89 2.99 9.93 6.27
C ASN A 89 1.45 9.97 6.08
N ALA A 90 0.91 9.58 4.93
CA ALA A 90 -0.53 9.50 4.73
C ALA A 90 -1.16 8.42 5.62
N ASP A 91 -2.42 8.59 5.98
CA ASP A 91 -3.18 7.68 6.83
C ASP A 91 -4.28 6.98 6.02
N PHE A 92 -4.08 5.69 5.74
CA PHE A 92 -5.03 4.79 5.09
C PHE A 92 -5.63 3.76 6.08
N SER A 93 -5.57 4.03 7.37
CA SER A 93 -6.09 3.08 8.36
C SER A 93 -7.54 2.71 8.09
N GLU A 94 -7.90 1.45 8.36
CA GLU A 94 -9.25 0.89 8.18
C GLU A 94 -9.75 0.89 6.72
N SER A 95 -8.90 1.20 5.75
CA SER A 95 -9.29 1.30 4.34
C SER A 95 -9.25 -0.05 3.63
N ASN A 96 -9.91 -0.11 2.46
CA ASN A 96 -9.96 -1.30 1.62
C ASN A 96 -9.36 -1.00 0.25
N PHE A 97 -8.47 -1.86 -0.21
CA PHE A 97 -7.89 -1.80 -1.56
C PHE A 97 -8.26 -3.07 -2.31
N VAL A 98 -9.03 -2.94 -3.37
CA VAL A 98 -9.46 -4.05 -4.21
C VAL A 98 -9.02 -3.81 -5.64
N GLU A 99 -8.20 -4.71 -6.18
CA GLU A 99 -7.69 -4.64 -7.56
C GLU A 99 -6.96 -3.31 -7.88
N CYS A 100 -6.24 -2.78 -6.89
CA CYS A 100 -5.47 -1.54 -7.03
C CYS A 100 -4.04 -1.78 -7.50
N GLU A 101 -3.39 -0.73 -7.99
CA GLU A 101 -1.97 -0.75 -8.33
C GLU A 101 -1.25 0.49 -7.78
N PHE A 102 -0.13 0.27 -7.10
CA PHE A 102 0.83 1.30 -6.70
C PHE A 102 2.12 1.10 -7.51
N SER A 103 2.54 2.11 -8.26
CA SER A 103 3.74 2.06 -9.08
C SER A 103 4.59 3.31 -8.87
N ASN A 104 5.87 3.14 -8.60
CA ASN A 104 6.81 4.24 -8.41
C ASN A 104 6.35 5.25 -7.34
N CYS A 105 5.65 4.78 -6.32
CA CYS A 105 5.09 5.64 -5.28
C CYS A 105 6.01 5.74 -4.07
N LYS A 106 5.94 6.87 -3.38
CA LYS A 106 6.58 7.09 -2.10
C LYS A 106 5.54 7.01 -0.99
N LEU A 107 5.63 5.97 -0.15
CA LEU A 107 4.73 5.69 0.96
C LEU A 107 5.50 5.61 2.30
N VAL A 108 6.55 6.42 2.44
CA VAL A 108 7.38 6.45 3.65
C VAL A 108 6.57 6.87 4.86
N GLY A 109 6.58 6.06 5.93
CA GLY A 109 5.85 6.35 7.17
C GLY A 109 4.32 6.27 7.04
N THR A 110 3.81 5.74 5.94
CA THR A 110 2.36 5.61 5.69
C THR A 110 1.73 4.64 6.68
N LYS A 111 0.54 4.96 7.18
CA LYS A 111 -0.27 4.08 8.00
C LYS A 111 -1.25 3.30 7.13
N LEU A 112 -1.17 1.99 7.21
CA LEU A 112 -2.06 1.02 6.57
C LEU A 112 -2.58 0.03 7.63
N ILE A 113 -2.91 0.54 8.82
CA ILE A 113 -3.32 -0.26 9.98
C ILE A 113 -4.77 -0.72 9.78
N ASP A 114 -5.07 -1.98 10.15
CA ASP A 114 -6.41 -2.58 10.04
C ASP A 114 -6.98 -2.53 8.61
N THR A 115 -6.11 -2.51 7.57
CA THR A 115 -6.54 -2.46 6.17
C THR A 115 -6.90 -3.84 5.61
N SER A 116 -7.74 -3.85 4.58
CA SER A 116 -7.96 -5.01 3.74
C SER A 116 -7.38 -4.75 2.34
N ILE A 117 -6.41 -5.55 1.93
CA ILE A 117 -5.71 -5.41 0.65
C ILE A 117 -5.93 -6.69 -0.16
N TYR A 118 -6.66 -6.60 -1.27
CA TYR A 118 -7.04 -7.73 -2.07
C TYR A 118 -6.72 -7.54 -3.56
N ARG A 119 -6.06 -8.51 -4.17
CA ARG A 119 -5.66 -8.50 -5.59
C ARG A 119 -4.93 -7.22 -6.02
N THR A 120 -4.15 -6.66 -5.11
CA THR A 120 -3.45 -5.39 -5.32
C THR A 120 -2.00 -5.65 -5.72
N LYS A 121 -1.45 -4.80 -6.57
CA LYS A 121 -0.04 -4.83 -6.98
C LYS A 121 0.67 -3.61 -6.44
N MET A 122 1.81 -3.82 -5.81
CA MET A 122 2.68 -2.78 -5.31
C MET A 122 4.07 -3.01 -5.90
N LYS A 123 4.54 -2.10 -6.74
CA LYS A 123 5.81 -2.27 -7.45
C LYS A 123 6.65 -1.01 -7.44
N GLU A 124 7.98 -1.19 -7.41
CA GLU A 124 8.95 -0.10 -7.55
C GLU A 124 8.66 1.09 -6.61
N SER A 125 8.17 0.78 -5.40
CA SER A 125 7.66 1.80 -4.47
C SER A 125 8.39 1.75 -3.12
N ASN A 126 8.41 2.88 -2.42
CA ASN A 126 9.09 3.00 -1.13
C ASN A 126 8.09 3.03 0.02
N PHE A 127 8.02 1.92 0.78
CA PHE A 127 7.22 1.72 1.99
C PHE A 127 8.06 1.75 3.28
N GLU A 128 9.22 2.37 3.25
CA GLU A 128 10.09 2.45 4.42
C GLU A 128 9.34 3.07 5.61
N TYR A 129 9.46 2.46 6.80
CA TYR A 129 8.74 2.85 8.03
C TYR A 129 7.20 2.78 7.95
N SER A 130 6.60 2.20 6.91
CA SER A 130 5.15 2.07 6.83
C SER A 130 4.61 1.05 7.82
N ASN A 131 3.35 1.19 8.21
CA ASN A 131 2.73 0.31 9.20
C ASN A 131 1.49 -0.39 8.63
N PHE A 132 1.60 -1.70 8.42
CA PHE A 132 0.51 -2.59 7.96
C PHE A 132 -0.10 -3.40 9.10
N ALA A 133 0.16 -3.09 10.37
CA ALA A 133 -0.29 -3.91 11.49
C ALA A 133 -1.78 -4.26 11.42
N ASN A 134 -2.13 -5.49 11.86
CA ASN A 134 -3.48 -6.05 11.87
C ASN A 134 -4.17 -6.20 10.50
N SER A 135 -3.46 -5.99 9.39
CA SER A 135 -4.07 -5.97 8.06
C SER A 135 -4.28 -7.36 7.47
N ASN A 136 -5.33 -7.46 6.63
CA ASN A 136 -5.62 -8.67 5.87
C ASN A 136 -5.17 -8.49 4.42
N ILE A 137 -4.05 -9.13 4.04
CA ILE A 137 -3.42 -8.99 2.73
C ILE A 137 -3.57 -10.30 1.97
N LYS A 138 -4.33 -10.27 0.89
CA LYS A 138 -4.67 -11.49 0.14
C LYS A 138 -4.49 -11.31 -1.36
N ASP A 139 -3.93 -12.34 -2.02
CA ASP A 139 -3.73 -12.39 -3.49
C ASP A 139 -2.97 -11.15 -4.01
N THR A 140 -2.04 -10.62 -3.21
CA THR A 140 -1.34 -9.34 -3.41
C THR A 140 0.15 -9.58 -3.66
N THR A 141 0.74 -8.80 -4.54
CA THR A 141 2.17 -8.88 -4.86
C THR A 141 2.88 -7.58 -4.53
N PHE A 142 3.97 -7.70 -3.78
CA PHE A 142 4.98 -6.67 -3.57
C PHE A 142 6.19 -7.03 -4.43
N LYS A 143 6.54 -6.18 -5.39
CA LYS A 143 7.67 -6.42 -6.28
C LYS A 143 8.61 -5.21 -6.35
N GLU A 144 9.91 -5.44 -6.17
CA GLU A 144 10.94 -4.40 -6.26
C GLU A 144 10.67 -3.19 -5.34
N ASN A 145 10.12 -3.45 -4.13
CA ASN A 145 9.81 -2.40 -3.17
C ASN A 145 10.87 -2.29 -2.07
N ASN A 146 11.10 -1.07 -1.60
CA ASN A 146 11.75 -0.85 -0.32
C ASN A 146 10.70 -0.91 0.80
N ILE A 147 10.78 -1.96 1.63
CA ILE A 147 9.87 -2.21 2.76
C ILE A 147 10.67 -2.20 4.08
N SER A 148 11.87 -1.61 4.06
CA SER A 148 12.75 -1.55 5.22
C SER A 148 12.07 -0.91 6.43
N MET A 149 12.28 -1.50 7.61
CA MET A 149 11.74 -1.01 8.88
C MET A 149 10.21 -0.86 8.93
N ALA A 150 9.48 -1.43 7.95
CA ALA A 150 8.03 -1.48 7.98
C ALA A 150 7.52 -2.52 8.98
N SER A 151 6.27 -2.38 9.42
CA SER A 151 5.60 -3.31 10.32
C SER A 151 4.50 -4.07 9.63
N PHE A 152 4.58 -5.40 9.68
CA PHE A 152 3.53 -6.35 9.31
C PHE A 152 3.10 -7.18 10.54
N GLY A 153 3.16 -6.60 11.73
CA GLY A 153 2.75 -7.29 12.94
C GLY A 153 1.27 -7.66 12.93
N GLU A 154 0.95 -8.90 13.35
CA GLU A 154 -0.42 -9.43 13.46
C GLU A 154 -1.20 -9.46 12.12
N CYS A 155 -0.48 -9.44 10.99
CA CYS A 155 -1.09 -9.50 9.66
C CYS A 155 -1.56 -10.91 9.29
N LYS A 156 -2.61 -10.96 8.46
CA LYS A 156 -3.05 -12.18 7.79
C LYS A 156 -2.60 -12.16 6.34
N LEU A 157 -1.54 -12.90 6.03
CA LEU A 157 -0.99 -13.01 4.69
C LEU A 157 -1.52 -14.28 4.00
N LYS A 158 -2.22 -14.12 2.88
CA LYS A 158 -2.70 -15.26 2.09
C LYS A 158 -2.42 -15.07 0.61
N ASN A 159 -1.67 -15.98 -0.01
CA ASN A 159 -1.20 -15.84 -1.39
C ASN A 159 -0.51 -14.48 -1.62
N THR A 160 0.16 -13.98 -0.59
CA THR A 160 0.93 -12.74 -0.65
C THR A 160 2.34 -13.06 -1.13
N LYS A 161 2.85 -12.28 -2.07
CA LYS A 161 4.19 -12.48 -2.64
C LYS A 161 5.07 -11.28 -2.35
N PHE A 162 6.33 -11.57 -2.05
CA PHE A 162 7.41 -10.59 -1.94
C PHE A 162 8.49 -11.00 -2.95
N GLU A 163 8.66 -10.20 -3.99
CA GLU A 163 9.59 -10.47 -5.10
C GLU A 163 10.62 -9.32 -5.17
N GLU A 164 11.89 -9.65 -5.01
CA GLU A 164 13.01 -8.69 -5.13
C GLU A 164 12.85 -7.45 -4.21
N CYS A 165 12.25 -7.65 -3.01
CA CYS A 165 12.01 -6.56 -2.05
C CYS A 165 13.17 -6.39 -1.07
N GLU A 166 13.36 -5.15 -0.62
CA GLU A 166 14.20 -4.81 0.53
C GLU A 166 13.37 -4.92 1.80
N LEU A 167 13.59 -5.97 2.61
CA LEU A 167 12.91 -6.25 3.87
C LEU A 167 13.83 -6.04 5.08
N TYR A 168 14.82 -5.15 4.94
CA TYR A 168 15.78 -4.85 6.01
C TYR A 168 15.07 -4.39 7.28
N ARG A 169 15.28 -5.11 8.39
CA ARG A 169 14.65 -4.84 9.70
C ARG A 169 13.13 -4.75 9.68
N THR A 170 12.47 -5.32 8.69
CA THR A 170 11.01 -5.40 8.64
C THR A 170 10.52 -6.26 9.79
N GLN A 171 9.44 -5.84 10.45
CA GLN A 171 8.83 -6.51 11.59
C GLN A 171 7.64 -7.36 11.13
N MET A 172 7.68 -8.67 11.39
CA MET A 172 6.62 -9.62 11.01
C MET A 172 6.20 -10.51 12.22
N PHE A 173 6.24 -9.96 13.42
CA PHE A 173 5.87 -10.68 14.64
C PHE A 173 4.38 -11.02 14.67
N ARG A 174 4.03 -12.20 15.24
CA ARG A 174 2.66 -12.74 15.31
C ARG A 174 1.97 -12.82 13.94
N THR A 175 2.76 -13.01 12.87
CA THR A 175 2.27 -13.11 11.50
C THR A 175 2.66 -14.47 10.93
N ASN A 176 1.67 -15.28 10.59
CA ASN A 176 1.92 -16.62 10.03
C ASN A 176 2.54 -16.52 8.64
N LEU A 177 3.81 -16.93 8.53
CA LEU A 177 4.60 -16.85 7.30
C LEU A 177 4.63 -18.16 6.50
N LYS A 178 3.80 -19.13 6.85
CA LYS A 178 3.76 -20.43 6.15
C LYS A 178 3.44 -20.27 4.66
N GLY A 179 4.39 -20.67 3.82
CA GLY A 179 4.28 -20.59 2.36
C GLY A 179 4.61 -19.21 1.78
N ILE A 180 4.99 -18.24 2.59
CA ILE A 180 5.54 -16.97 2.12
C ILE A 180 6.98 -17.21 1.64
N ASP A 181 7.27 -16.81 0.40
CA ASP A 181 8.59 -16.90 -0.22
C ASP A 181 9.27 -15.53 -0.20
N VAL A 182 10.40 -15.45 0.50
CA VAL A 182 11.26 -14.26 0.56
C VAL A 182 12.66 -14.53 0.00
N SER A 183 12.84 -15.66 -0.71
CA SER A 183 14.15 -16.12 -1.16
C SER A 183 14.87 -15.16 -2.10
N THR A 184 14.15 -14.27 -2.77
CA THR A 184 14.70 -13.21 -3.66
C THR A 184 14.88 -11.86 -2.96
N CYS A 185 14.48 -11.75 -1.70
CA CYS A 185 14.48 -10.49 -0.95
C CYS A 185 15.75 -10.32 -0.09
N ASN A 186 16.08 -9.09 0.29
CA ASN A 186 17.00 -8.84 1.39
C ASN A 186 16.23 -8.85 2.72
N ILE A 187 16.57 -9.78 3.62
CA ILE A 187 15.92 -9.95 4.93
C ILE A 187 16.85 -9.62 6.10
N ASP A 188 17.91 -8.88 5.89
CA ASP A 188 18.89 -8.60 6.94
C ASP A 188 18.24 -7.91 8.14
N GLY A 189 18.44 -8.49 9.33
CA GLY A 189 17.87 -7.98 10.56
C GLY A 189 16.36 -8.06 10.68
N ILE A 190 15.68 -8.85 9.85
CA ILE A 190 14.23 -9.08 9.94
C ILE A 190 13.82 -9.54 11.34
N ILE A 191 12.69 -9.06 11.83
CA ILE A 191 12.18 -9.34 13.17
C ILE A 191 10.96 -10.25 13.06
N ILE A 192 11.15 -11.52 13.42
CA ILE A 192 10.14 -12.59 13.31
C ILE A 192 10.15 -13.39 14.61
N ASP A 193 8.99 -13.77 15.13
CA ASP A 193 8.89 -14.73 16.24
C ASP A 193 9.27 -16.14 15.77
N LYS A 194 9.89 -16.94 16.65
CA LYS A 194 10.36 -18.29 16.30
C LYS A 194 9.25 -19.19 15.78
N GLU A 195 8.07 -19.05 16.35
CA GLU A 195 6.87 -19.79 15.98
C GLU A 195 6.39 -19.49 14.58
N ASP A 196 6.60 -18.26 14.10
CA ASP A 196 6.18 -17.77 12.79
C ASP A 196 7.14 -18.15 11.64
N LEU A 197 8.35 -18.59 11.97
CA LEU A 197 9.32 -19.12 10.99
C LEU A 197 8.84 -20.39 10.29
N LYS A 198 7.87 -21.11 10.86
CA LYS A 198 7.45 -22.42 10.34
C LYS A 198 6.85 -22.30 8.94
N GLY A 199 7.58 -22.86 7.96
CA GLY A 199 7.14 -22.92 6.57
C GLY A 199 7.41 -21.64 5.76
N LEU A 200 8.17 -20.68 6.29
CA LEU A 200 8.76 -19.59 5.53
C LEU A 200 9.74 -20.17 4.49
N ILE A 201 9.69 -19.69 3.26
CA ILE A 201 10.57 -20.14 2.17
C ILE A 201 11.70 -19.11 2.00
N VAL A 202 12.93 -19.60 2.09
CA VAL A 202 14.15 -18.78 2.10
C VAL A 202 15.26 -19.41 1.28
N ASN A 203 16.26 -18.65 0.87
CA ASN A 203 17.49 -19.21 0.27
C ASN A 203 18.48 -19.65 1.35
N GLN A 204 19.57 -20.32 0.90
CA GLN A 204 20.57 -20.89 1.81
C GLN A 204 21.28 -19.84 2.70
N PHE A 205 21.51 -18.63 2.22
CA PHE A 205 22.18 -17.58 2.98
C PHE A 205 21.24 -17.01 4.05
N GLN A 206 19.99 -16.79 3.70
CA GLN A 206 18.94 -16.36 4.62
C GLN A 206 18.69 -17.41 5.72
N ALA A 207 18.76 -18.70 5.40
CA ALA A 207 18.62 -19.76 6.40
C ALA A 207 19.72 -19.68 7.48
N VAL A 208 20.95 -19.33 7.10
CA VAL A 208 22.05 -19.11 8.05
C VAL A 208 21.74 -17.92 8.97
N GLU A 209 21.25 -16.80 8.44
CA GLU A 209 20.90 -15.63 9.24
C GLU A 209 19.76 -15.95 10.22
N LEU A 210 18.70 -16.60 9.75
CA LEU A 210 17.54 -16.98 10.57
C LEU A 210 17.91 -18.01 11.64
N SER A 211 18.91 -18.86 11.42
CA SER A 211 19.36 -19.83 12.43
C SER A 211 19.82 -19.16 13.73
N LYS A 212 20.32 -17.91 13.66
CA LYS A 212 20.71 -17.12 14.82
C LYS A 212 19.53 -16.84 15.76
N LEU A 213 18.32 -16.68 15.22
CA LEU A 213 17.11 -16.52 16.01
C LEU A 213 16.78 -17.76 16.86
N LEU A 214 17.26 -18.92 16.42
CA LEU A 214 17.13 -20.21 17.14
C LEU A 214 18.27 -20.45 18.13
N GLY A 215 19.22 -19.50 18.26
CA GLY A 215 20.39 -19.63 19.13
C GLY A 215 21.51 -20.48 18.52
N VAL A 216 21.48 -20.78 17.24
CA VAL A 216 22.54 -21.51 16.55
C VAL A 216 23.74 -20.60 16.32
N VAL A 217 24.94 -21.09 16.63
CA VAL A 217 26.21 -20.41 16.36
C VAL A 217 26.79 -20.97 15.07
N VAL A 218 26.86 -20.14 14.05
CA VAL A 218 27.50 -20.48 12.76
C VAL A 218 28.96 -20.03 12.82
N LYS A 219 29.87 -20.94 12.50
CA LYS A 219 31.34 -20.69 12.47
C LYS A 219 31.84 -20.59 11.04
#